data_ed835b46f5c751686d54568cdbf75b1e
#
_entry.id   ed835b46f5c751686d54568cdbf75b1e
#
_cell.length_a   1.000
_cell.length_b   1.000
_cell.length_c   1.000
_cell.angle_alpha   90.00
_cell.angle_beta   90.00
_cell.angle_gamma   90.00
#
_symmetry.space_group_name_H-M   'P 1'
#
loop_
_entity.id
_entity.type
_entity.pdbx_description
1 polymer ?
#
loop_
_entity_poly.entity_id
_entity_poly.type
_entity_poly.pdbx_seq_one_letter_code
_entity_poly.pdbx_strand_id
1 'polypeptide(L)'
;MEQQNISQAEWQVMRVLWAYPHSRSTEIIARLEADFSWKPATIKTLLNRLKTKEFIAMEKIEGKFYYDARILESDHLESTLQALFDNICNT
;
A
#
# COMPACT_ATOMS: atom_id res chain seq x y z
N MET A 1 13.71 -9.22 14.88
CA MET A 1 12.89 -9.40 14.01
C MET A 1 12.27 -8.25 13.41
N GLU A 2 12.15 -8.19 12.16
CA GLU A 2 11.67 -7.10 11.65
C GLU A 2 10.29 -7.15 11.36
N GLN A 3 9.62 -6.11 11.59
CA GLN A 3 8.31 -6.05 11.30
C GLN A 3 8.16 -5.17 10.16
N GLN A 4 7.59 -5.64 9.11
CA GLN A 4 7.32 -4.87 7.94
C GLN A 4 6.02 -4.13 8.15
N ASN A 5 6.06 -3.12 8.98
CA ASN A 5 4.86 -2.36 9.30
C ASN A 5 4.48 -1.42 8.18
N ILE A 6 3.20 -1.25 7.97
CA ILE A 6 2.67 -0.31 7.00
C ILE A 6 2.27 0.95 7.74
N SER A 7 2.83 2.09 7.34
CA SER A 7 2.44 3.38 7.95
C SER A 7 1.04 3.74 7.49
N GLN A 8 0.44 4.73 8.14
CA GLN A 8 -0.89 5.14 7.78
C GLN A 8 -0.94 5.66 6.36
N ALA A 9 0.08 6.39 5.93
CA ALA A 9 0.15 6.88 4.56
C ALA A 9 0.29 5.72 3.57
N GLU A 10 1.14 4.75 3.90
CA GLU A 10 1.31 3.59 3.04
C GLU A 10 0.04 2.77 2.96
N TRP A 11 -0.71 2.73 4.05
CA TRP A 11 -1.98 2.01 4.08
C TRP A 11 -2.94 2.60 3.06
N GLN A 12 -2.96 3.92 2.91
CA GLN A 12 -3.86 4.55 1.95
C GLN A 12 -3.48 4.18 0.51
N VAL A 13 -2.19 4.04 0.24
CA VAL A 13 -1.74 3.59 -1.07
C VAL A 13 -2.20 2.15 -1.32
N MET A 14 -2.06 1.29 -0.32
CA MET A 14 -2.51 -0.10 -0.46
C MET A 14 -4.00 -0.18 -0.70
N ARG A 15 -4.79 0.68 -0.07
CA ARG A 15 -6.24 0.68 -0.26
C ARG A 15 -6.59 0.98 -1.71
N VAL A 16 -5.85 1.88 -2.35
CA VAL A 16 -6.08 2.19 -3.75
C VAL A 16 -5.79 0.95 -4.61
N LEU A 17 -4.71 0.24 -4.31
CA LEU A 17 -4.35 -0.93 -5.10
C LEU A 17 -5.30 -2.09 -4.90
N TRP A 18 -5.84 -2.24 -3.70
CA TRP A 18 -6.83 -3.30 -3.46
C TRP A 18 -8.14 -2.99 -4.17
N ALA A 19 -8.52 -1.71 -4.22
CA ALA A 19 -9.76 -1.32 -4.87
C ALA A 19 -9.58 -1.31 -6.40
N TYR A 20 -8.40 -0.96 -6.88
CA TYR A 20 -8.15 -0.83 -8.30
C TYR A 20 -6.86 -1.58 -8.65
N PRO A 21 -6.94 -2.89 -8.81
CA PRO A 21 -5.76 -3.69 -9.11
C PRO A 21 -5.14 -3.32 -10.45
N HIS A 22 -3.86 -3.51 -10.56
CA HIS A 22 -3.12 -3.25 -11.79
C HIS A 22 -3.29 -1.82 -12.27
N SER A 23 -3.13 -0.87 -11.34
CA SER A 23 -3.30 0.55 -11.65
C SER A 23 -1.99 1.13 -12.14
N ARG A 24 -2.11 2.07 -13.07
CA ARG A 24 -0.93 2.80 -13.52
C ARG A 24 -0.51 3.79 -12.44
N SER A 25 0.79 4.10 -12.42
CA SER A 25 1.30 5.06 -11.43
C SER A 25 0.56 6.39 -11.50
N THR A 26 0.23 6.85 -12.70
CA THR A 26 -0.47 8.12 -12.87
C THR A 26 -1.87 8.07 -12.26
N GLU A 27 -2.52 6.92 -12.35
CA GLU A 27 -3.85 6.76 -11.78
C GLU A 27 -3.80 6.76 -10.26
N ILE A 28 -2.80 6.07 -9.70
CA ILE A 28 -2.64 6.03 -8.25
C ILE A 28 -2.39 7.43 -7.72
N ILE A 29 -1.52 8.17 -8.40
CA ILE A 29 -1.19 9.53 -8.00
C ILE A 29 -2.43 10.42 -8.06
N ALA A 30 -3.19 10.33 -9.14
CA ALA A 30 -4.38 11.17 -9.30
C ALA A 30 -5.41 10.89 -8.20
N ARG A 31 -5.61 9.62 -7.85
CA ARG A 31 -6.59 9.29 -6.84
C ARG A 31 -6.17 9.79 -5.46
N LEU A 32 -4.89 9.63 -5.14
CA LEU A 32 -4.41 10.04 -3.84
C LEU A 32 -4.31 11.56 -3.73
N GLU A 33 -3.99 12.24 -4.82
CA GLU A 33 -3.98 13.69 -4.81
C GLU A 33 -5.41 14.22 -4.57
N ALA A 34 -6.39 13.60 -5.18
CA ALA A 34 -7.78 14.02 -5.02
C ALA A 34 -8.27 13.82 -3.59
N ASP A 35 -7.87 12.69 -2.98
CA ASP A 35 -8.37 12.37 -1.65
C ASP A 35 -7.61 13.06 -0.53
N PHE A 36 -6.31 13.22 -0.67
CA PHE A 36 -5.47 13.68 0.44
C PHE A 36 -4.65 14.92 0.14
N SER A 37 -4.70 15.41 -1.07
CA SER A 37 -3.92 16.57 -1.48
C SER A 37 -2.43 16.36 -1.32
N TRP A 38 -1.97 15.12 -1.41
CA TRP A 38 -0.54 14.82 -1.32
C TRP A 38 0.14 15.18 -2.64
N LYS A 39 1.40 15.55 -2.55
CA LYS A 39 2.17 15.87 -3.75
C LYS A 39 2.59 14.58 -4.45
N PRO A 40 2.72 14.62 -5.79
CA PRO A 40 3.14 13.42 -6.51
C PRO A 40 4.45 12.83 -6.03
N ALA A 41 5.40 13.68 -5.63
CA ALA A 41 6.68 13.18 -5.13
C ALA A 41 6.49 12.36 -3.85
N THR A 42 5.58 12.78 -2.98
CA THR A 42 5.29 12.04 -1.76
C THR A 42 4.71 10.68 -2.09
N ILE A 43 3.78 10.63 -3.05
CA ILE A 43 3.14 9.38 -3.43
C ILE A 43 4.16 8.43 -4.05
N LYS A 44 5.05 8.94 -4.89
CA LYS A 44 6.09 8.12 -5.50
C LYS A 44 7.03 7.54 -4.44
N THR A 45 7.34 8.31 -3.43
CA THR A 45 8.16 7.83 -2.32
C THR A 45 7.47 6.69 -1.59
N LEU A 46 6.17 6.82 -1.35
CA LEU A 46 5.41 5.77 -0.68
C LEU A 46 5.36 4.49 -1.53
N LEU A 47 5.16 4.65 -2.83
CA LEU A 47 5.15 3.51 -3.73
C LEU A 47 6.50 2.80 -3.72
N ASN A 48 7.58 3.57 -3.72
CA ASN A 48 8.91 3.00 -3.70
C ASN A 48 9.19 2.25 -2.39
N ARG A 49 8.73 2.80 -1.27
CA ARG A 49 8.88 2.14 0.01
C ARG A 49 8.13 0.82 0.05
N LEU A 50 6.90 0.82 -0.45
CA LEU A 50 6.09 -0.41 -0.47
C LEU A 50 6.71 -1.45 -1.40
N LYS A 51 7.29 -1.01 -2.51
CA LYS A 51 7.95 -1.91 -3.43
C LYS A 51 9.17 -2.55 -2.76
N THR A 52 9.95 -1.75 -2.04
CA THR A 52 11.12 -2.25 -1.34
C THR A 52 10.73 -3.25 -0.26
N LYS A 53 9.61 -3.02 0.42
CA LYS A 53 9.12 -3.95 1.42
C LYS A 53 8.43 -5.16 0.81
N GLU A 54 8.29 -5.17 -0.53
CA GLU A 54 7.67 -6.26 -1.26
C GLU A 54 6.18 -6.42 -0.97
N PHE A 55 5.52 -5.34 -0.59
CA PHE A 55 4.08 -5.35 -0.41
C PHE A 55 3.36 -5.10 -1.72
N ILE A 56 4.04 -4.50 -2.70
CA ILE A 56 3.49 -4.27 -4.03
C ILE A 56 4.50 -4.70 -5.08
N ALA A 57 4.00 -5.01 -6.25
CA ALA A 57 4.84 -5.35 -7.39
C ALA A 57 4.67 -4.28 -8.45
N MET A 58 5.71 -4.02 -9.21
CA MET A 58 5.66 -3.07 -10.30
C MET A 58 5.98 -3.80 -11.59
N GLU A 59 5.21 -3.50 -12.62
CA GLU A 59 5.44 -4.09 -13.91
C GLU A 59 5.48 -2.99 -14.95
N LYS A 60 6.45 -3.05 -15.87
CA LYS A 60 6.55 -2.07 -16.92
C LYS A 60 6.05 -2.69 -18.21
N ILE A 61 5.01 -2.10 -18.78
CA ILE A 61 4.42 -2.58 -20.01
C ILE A 61 4.38 -1.41 -20.98
N GLU A 62 5.10 -1.55 -22.08
CA GLU A 62 5.14 -0.52 -23.12
C GLU A 62 5.48 0.86 -22.56
N GLY A 63 6.46 0.89 -21.70
CA GLY A 63 6.92 2.16 -21.12
C GLY A 63 6.08 2.70 -19.99
N LYS A 64 5.02 2.00 -19.60
CA LYS A 64 4.15 2.47 -18.55
C LYS A 64 4.26 1.56 -17.35
N PHE A 65 4.24 2.15 -16.16
CA PHE A 65 4.40 1.39 -14.94
C PHE A 65 3.04 1.06 -14.33
N TYR A 66 2.85 -0.20 -14.00
CA TYR A 66 1.63 -0.69 -13.38
C TYR A 66 1.98 -1.30 -12.04
N TYR A 67 1.11 -1.13 -11.06
CA TYR A 67 1.35 -1.61 -9.71
C TYR A 67 0.22 -2.53 -9.26
N ASP A 68 0.59 -3.56 -8.53
CA ASP A 68 -0.37 -4.50 -7.96
C ASP A 68 0.00 -4.79 -6.52
N ALA A 69 -0.99 -5.02 -5.69
CA ALA A 69 -0.74 -5.42 -4.32
C ALA A 69 -0.26 -6.88 -4.31
N ARG A 70 0.78 -7.16 -3.55
CA ARG A 70 1.30 -8.50 -3.41
C ARG A 70 0.74 -9.21 -2.18
N ILE A 71 0.10 -8.46 -1.29
CA ILE A 71 -0.54 -9.03 -0.11
C ILE A 71 -2.02 -8.75 -0.23
N LEU A 72 -2.82 -9.61 0.35
CA LEU A 72 -4.26 -9.44 0.31
C LEU A 72 -4.71 -8.54 1.43
N GLU A 73 -5.75 -7.78 1.18
CA GLU A 73 -6.32 -6.92 2.22
C GLU A 73 -6.75 -7.74 3.42
N SER A 74 -7.33 -8.90 3.17
CA SER A 74 -7.77 -9.76 4.26
C SER A 74 -6.59 -10.22 5.12
N ASP A 75 -5.44 -10.49 4.48
CA ASP A 75 -4.26 -10.91 5.22
C ASP A 75 -3.78 -9.80 6.16
N HIS A 76 -3.78 -8.57 5.67
CA HIS A 76 -3.35 -7.45 6.50
C HIS A 76 -4.34 -7.19 7.63
N LEU A 77 -5.62 -7.21 7.32
CA LEU A 77 -6.64 -7.00 8.33
C LEU A 77 -6.58 -8.08 9.40
N GLU A 78 -6.34 -9.31 8.98
CA GLU A 78 -6.24 -10.41 9.90
C GLU A 78 -5.07 -10.20 10.87
N SER A 79 -3.94 -9.78 10.36
CA SER A 79 -2.77 -9.52 11.18
C SER A 79 -3.03 -8.39 12.16
N THR A 80 -3.71 -7.34 11.71
CA THR A 80 -4.02 -6.21 12.56
C THR A 80 -4.99 -6.61 13.67
N LEU A 81 -6.00 -7.38 13.32
CA LEU A 81 -6.97 -7.83 14.32
C LEU A 81 -6.30 -8.77 15.33
N GLN A 82 -5.39 -9.61 14.85
CA GLN A 82 -4.68 -10.51 15.73
C GLN A 82 -3.85 -9.72 16.76
N ALA A 83 -3.18 -8.67 16.31
CA ALA A 83 -2.39 -7.85 17.20
C ALA A 83 -3.24 -7.16 18.25
N LEU A 84 -4.40 -6.65 17.84
CA LEU A 84 -5.31 -6.02 18.79
C LEU A 84 -5.86 -7.02 19.79
N PHE A 85 -6.18 -8.21 19.30
CA PHE A 85 -6.71 -9.24 20.15
C PHE A 85 -5.67 -9.68 21.18
N ASP A 86 -4.42 -9.81 20.75
CA ASP A 86 -3.34 -10.20 21.64
C ASP A 86 -3.13 -9.15 22.72
N ASN A 87 -3.22 -7.89 22.36
CA ASN A 87 -3.07 -6.83 23.34
C ASN A 87 -4.16 -6.91 24.40
N ILE A 88 -5.38 -7.19 24.00
CA ILE A 88 -6.48 -7.28 24.92
C ILE A 88 -6.31 -8.50 25.82
N CYS A 89 -5.90 -9.60 25.24
CA CYS A 89 -5.76 -10.83 26.00
C CYS A 89 -4.59 -10.80 26.98
N ASN A 90 -3.60 -9.99 26.70
CA ASN A 90 -2.44 -9.92 27.55
C ASN A 90 -2.57 -8.96 28.72
N THR A 91 -3.67 -8.31 28.89
CA THR A 91 -3.81 -7.36 30.01
C THR A 91 -4.35 -8.01 31.27
#